data_92ad39081b647093a301324631fcf093
#
_entry.id   92ad39081b647093a301324631fcf093
#
_cell.length_a   1.000
_cell.length_b   1.000
_cell.length_c   1.000
_cell.angle_alpha   90.00
_cell.angle_beta   90.00
_cell.angle_gamma   90.00
#
_symmetry.space_group_name_H-M   'P 1'
#
loop_
_entity.id
_entity.type
_entity.pdbx_description
1 polymer ?
#
loop_
_entity_poly.entity_id
_entity_poly.type
_entity_poly.pdbx_seq_one_letter_code
_entity_poly.pdbx_strand_id
1 'polypeptide(L)'
;VTCPPDQWSYAAHVVLSDLLGDSIDVDVVVRLAIEVEEGSLGVGLIDSALQTYRGPELVVGKTESEWVELSVPPGAFALMTRNVDGSGTPTRFRIREFETLDLSDESARAEYYWGPGFETLQLPPTHGALSGHGEPGLGPPVRIAVVPPSGLGCALGLPIHLPDESSALLRDPLTWKMDPDDARVLSQIYRALQPRRHLEIGTWEGFGVVTCVDASPDVEITTINLPDGEVSSSGTPSYPGAGGPTDAGSSIGRLYRQAGLGSQVRQILADSTAWTPDVPEGHFDSVLVDGGHSTAVVASDSLLAARLVRPGGLVLWHDFCPLERVLRQSDASRGVVRAISEGLPRWGSEFDRMIWVRPSYVLIGRRAS
;
A
#
# COMPACT_ATOMS: atom_id res chain seq x y z
N VAL A 1 -2.30 27.49 -20.87
CA VAL A 1 -0.84 27.58 -20.64
C VAL A 1 -0.15 26.65 -21.64
N THR A 2 1.03 27.01 -22.11
CA THR A 2 1.85 26.18 -22.99
C THR A 2 3.22 26.01 -22.37
N CYS A 3 3.63 24.76 -22.13
CA CYS A 3 5.00 24.45 -21.76
C CYS A 3 5.90 24.52 -22.98
N PRO A 4 7.14 24.99 -22.87
CA PRO A 4 8.13 24.87 -23.93
C PRO A 4 8.31 23.43 -24.42
N PRO A 5 8.79 23.22 -25.67
CA PRO A 5 8.93 21.90 -26.23
C PRO A 5 10.03 21.04 -25.60
N ASP A 6 10.98 21.69 -24.92
CA ASP A 6 12.08 20.96 -24.30
C ASP A 6 11.57 20.15 -23.11
N GLN A 7 11.93 18.86 -23.07
CA GLN A 7 11.64 18.01 -21.95
C GLN A 7 12.16 18.62 -20.64
N TRP A 8 11.36 18.57 -19.60
CA TRP A 8 11.65 19.14 -18.27
C TRP A 8 11.57 20.67 -18.18
N SER A 9 11.16 21.37 -19.25
CA SER A 9 10.92 22.80 -19.18
C SER A 9 9.70 23.12 -18.32
N TYR A 10 9.89 23.99 -17.34
CA TYR A 10 8.80 24.46 -16.49
C TYR A 10 7.87 25.41 -17.27
N ALA A 11 6.56 25.21 -17.10
CA ALA A 11 5.55 26.07 -17.68
C ALA A 11 5.08 27.15 -16.73
N ALA A 12 4.80 26.76 -15.49
CA ALA A 12 4.31 27.63 -14.46
C ALA A 12 4.57 27.02 -13.08
N HIS A 13 4.68 27.88 -12.09
CA HIS A 13 4.54 27.54 -10.70
C HIS A 13 3.57 28.49 -10.04
N VAL A 14 2.86 28.00 -9.01
CA VAL A 14 1.97 28.82 -8.17
C VAL A 14 2.36 28.59 -6.74
N VAL A 15 2.65 29.66 -6.03
CA VAL A 15 3.03 29.59 -4.62
C VAL A 15 1.83 29.12 -3.80
N LEU A 16 2.02 28.14 -2.93
CA LEU A 16 0.92 27.53 -2.17
C LEU A 16 0.27 28.51 -1.22
N SER A 17 1.01 29.44 -0.63
CA SER A 17 0.41 30.50 0.20
C SER A 17 -0.57 31.40 -0.56
N ASP A 18 -0.38 31.60 -1.86
CA ASP A 18 -1.31 32.35 -2.69
C ASP A 18 -2.61 31.61 -2.94
N LEU A 19 -2.58 30.26 -2.83
CA LEU A 19 -3.73 29.38 -2.99
C LEU A 19 -4.41 29.03 -1.68
N LEU A 20 -3.64 28.80 -0.62
CA LEU A 20 -4.08 28.22 0.65
C LEU A 20 -4.16 29.25 1.78
N GLY A 21 -3.67 30.50 1.56
CA GLY A 21 -3.48 31.48 2.63
C GLY A 21 -2.39 31.05 3.63
N ASP A 22 -2.46 31.59 4.85
CA ASP A 22 -1.45 31.33 5.88
C ASP A 22 -1.58 29.95 6.57
N SER A 23 -2.49 29.09 6.10
CA SER A 23 -2.85 27.81 6.75
C SER A 23 -2.05 26.60 6.24
N ILE A 24 -0.77 26.76 5.89
CA ILE A 24 0.04 25.69 5.27
C ILE A 24 0.52 24.62 6.28
N ASP A 25 0.22 24.76 7.57
CA ASP A 25 0.65 23.83 8.62
C ASP A 25 -0.27 22.62 8.86
N VAL A 26 -1.25 22.40 7.98
CA VAL A 26 -2.26 21.35 8.12
C VAL A 26 -2.22 20.36 6.94
N ASP A 27 -2.69 19.16 7.18
CA ASP A 27 -2.89 18.14 6.15
C ASP A 27 -3.86 18.66 5.08
N VAL A 28 -3.35 19.21 4.00
CA VAL A 28 -4.13 19.77 2.89
C VAL A 28 -3.92 18.93 1.64
N VAL A 29 -4.99 18.68 0.92
CA VAL A 29 -4.94 18.10 -0.43
C VAL A 29 -5.35 19.18 -1.43
N VAL A 30 -4.52 19.33 -2.46
CA VAL A 30 -4.82 20.16 -3.64
C VAL A 30 -5.38 19.27 -4.73
N ARG A 31 -6.55 19.62 -5.25
CA ARG A 31 -7.20 18.94 -6.38
C ARG A 31 -7.28 19.86 -7.58
N LEU A 32 -6.92 19.35 -8.72
CA LEU A 32 -6.88 20.09 -9.98
C LEU A 32 -7.64 19.32 -11.06
N ALA A 33 -8.65 19.91 -11.67
CA ALA A 33 -9.21 19.41 -12.92
C ALA A 33 -8.37 19.93 -14.08
N ILE A 34 -7.65 19.04 -14.75
CA ILE A 34 -6.68 19.37 -15.80
C ILE A 34 -7.17 18.85 -17.15
N GLU A 35 -7.13 19.71 -18.13
CA GLU A 35 -7.29 19.38 -19.56
C GLU A 35 -5.92 19.48 -20.22
N VAL A 36 -5.50 18.43 -20.91
CA VAL A 36 -4.27 18.42 -21.72
C VAL A 36 -4.65 18.26 -23.18
N GLU A 37 -4.49 19.35 -23.96
CA GLU A 37 -4.82 19.40 -25.39
C GLU A 37 -3.75 18.68 -26.22
N GLU A 38 -2.47 18.81 -25.82
CA GLU A 38 -1.31 18.30 -26.54
C GLU A 38 -0.15 18.01 -25.57
N GLY A 39 0.63 16.96 -25.83
CA GLY A 39 1.80 16.57 -25.06
C GLY A 39 1.45 15.82 -23.77
N SER A 40 2.37 15.88 -22.80
CA SER A 40 2.22 15.28 -21.47
C SER A 40 2.68 16.27 -20.39
N LEU A 41 1.84 16.49 -19.40
CA LEU A 41 2.04 17.43 -18.30
C LEU A 41 2.51 16.71 -17.05
N GLY A 42 3.65 17.10 -16.50
CA GLY A 42 4.05 16.75 -15.13
C GLY A 42 3.51 17.78 -14.14
N VAL A 43 2.91 17.31 -13.06
CA VAL A 43 2.35 18.13 -11.99
C VAL A 43 2.89 17.63 -10.65
N GLY A 44 3.46 18.51 -9.84
CA GLY A 44 4.01 18.14 -8.55
C GLY A 44 4.23 19.32 -7.63
N LEU A 45 4.61 19.04 -6.39
CA LEU A 45 4.92 20.03 -5.38
C LEU A 45 6.43 20.19 -5.23
N ILE A 46 6.90 21.40 -5.04
CA ILE A 46 8.32 21.74 -4.99
C ILE A 46 8.64 22.60 -3.76
N ASP A 47 9.88 22.51 -3.28
CA ASP A 47 10.37 23.31 -2.16
C ASP A 47 10.61 24.80 -2.51
N SER A 48 10.91 25.62 -1.51
CA SER A 48 11.14 27.06 -1.68
C SER A 48 12.37 27.40 -2.53
N ALA A 49 13.31 26.46 -2.69
CA ALA A 49 14.46 26.64 -3.58
C ALA A 49 14.11 26.35 -5.06
N LEU A 50 12.90 25.88 -5.34
CA LEU A 50 12.40 25.44 -6.65
C LEU A 50 13.29 24.37 -7.30
N GLN A 51 13.90 23.52 -6.50
CA GLN A 51 14.88 22.52 -6.95
C GLN A 51 14.48 21.09 -6.64
N THR A 52 13.72 20.86 -5.56
CA THR A 52 13.43 19.51 -5.08
C THR A 52 11.93 19.28 -4.99
N TYR A 53 11.45 18.21 -5.64
CA TYR A 53 10.08 17.77 -5.48
C TYR A 53 9.80 17.30 -4.04
N ARG A 54 8.64 17.70 -3.54
CA ARG A 54 8.11 17.28 -2.24
C ARG A 54 6.94 16.33 -2.46
N GLY A 55 7.25 15.09 -2.75
CA GLY A 55 6.28 14.06 -3.11
C GLY A 55 6.38 13.62 -4.57
N PRO A 56 5.50 12.73 -5.03
CA PRO A 56 5.50 12.22 -6.39
C PRO A 56 5.12 13.31 -7.40
N GLU A 57 5.72 13.25 -8.58
CA GLU A 57 5.22 13.97 -9.74
C GLU A 57 4.20 13.09 -10.44
N LEU A 58 3.02 13.65 -10.69
CA LEU A 58 1.97 13.01 -11.45
C LEU A 58 2.08 13.40 -12.92
N VAL A 59 1.93 12.45 -13.83
CA VAL A 59 1.99 12.68 -15.26
C VAL A 59 0.59 12.54 -15.85
N VAL A 60 0.12 13.62 -16.46
CA VAL A 60 -1.18 13.68 -17.16
C VAL A 60 -0.93 13.71 -18.67
N GLY A 61 -1.38 12.67 -19.35
CA GLY A 61 -1.36 12.61 -20.80
C GLY A 61 -2.50 13.42 -21.43
N LYS A 62 -2.64 13.35 -22.76
CA LYS A 62 -3.73 14.03 -23.46
C LYS A 62 -5.09 13.57 -22.94
N THR A 63 -5.89 14.51 -22.43
CA THR A 63 -7.21 14.25 -21.85
C THR A 63 -8.12 15.47 -21.99
N GLU A 64 -9.43 15.24 -22.04
CA GLU A 64 -10.43 16.33 -22.01
C GLU A 64 -10.62 16.89 -20.59
N SER A 65 -10.51 16.05 -19.58
CA SER A 65 -10.47 16.45 -18.16
C SER A 65 -10.01 15.28 -17.30
N GLU A 66 -9.05 15.52 -16.44
CA GLU A 66 -8.58 14.57 -15.42
C GLU A 66 -8.39 15.29 -14.09
N TRP A 67 -8.88 14.67 -12.99
CA TRP A 67 -8.63 15.16 -11.66
C TRP A 67 -7.30 14.64 -11.13
N VAL A 68 -6.42 15.55 -10.77
CA VAL A 68 -5.14 15.29 -10.12
C VAL A 68 -5.22 15.72 -8.67
N GLU A 69 -4.78 14.85 -7.77
CA GLU A 69 -4.77 15.11 -6.33
C GLU A 69 -3.34 15.05 -5.80
N LEU A 70 -2.94 16.07 -5.07
CA LEU A 70 -1.61 16.22 -4.47
C LEU A 70 -1.77 16.50 -2.97
N SER A 71 -1.32 15.57 -2.13
CA SER A 71 -1.16 15.85 -0.70
C SER A 71 -0.02 16.83 -0.50
N VAL A 72 -0.24 17.89 0.28
CA VAL A 72 0.77 18.92 0.55
C VAL A 72 1.63 18.50 1.74
N PRO A 73 2.87 18.04 1.50
CA PRO A 73 3.76 17.63 2.59
C PRO A 73 4.39 18.86 3.25
N PRO A 74 4.89 18.72 4.49
CA PRO A 74 5.67 19.77 5.15
C PRO A 74 6.84 20.25 4.28
N GLY A 75 6.98 21.58 4.18
CA GLY A 75 8.03 22.21 3.38
C GLY A 75 7.74 22.29 1.88
N ALA A 76 6.57 21.89 1.41
CA ALA A 76 6.12 22.22 0.07
C ALA A 76 5.87 23.75 -0.02
N PHE A 77 6.34 24.36 -1.11
CA PHE A 77 6.26 25.81 -1.32
C PHE A 77 5.37 26.18 -2.50
N ALA A 78 5.49 25.43 -3.60
CA ALA A 78 4.76 25.75 -4.81
C ALA A 78 4.26 24.51 -5.55
N LEU A 79 3.12 24.68 -6.22
CA LEU A 79 2.66 23.77 -7.26
C LEU A 79 3.46 24.05 -8.53
N MET A 80 4.06 23.02 -9.11
CA MET A 80 4.86 23.09 -10.32
C MET A 80 4.19 22.32 -11.45
N THR A 81 4.20 22.89 -12.65
CA THR A 81 3.82 22.20 -13.89
C THR A 81 4.97 22.25 -14.90
N ARG A 82 5.23 21.14 -15.59
CA ARG A 82 6.29 21.07 -16.61
C ARG A 82 5.94 20.13 -17.76
N ASN A 83 6.68 20.29 -18.88
CA ASN A 83 6.65 19.35 -19.97
C ASN A 83 7.45 18.08 -19.60
N VAL A 84 6.82 16.92 -19.68
CA VAL A 84 7.47 15.61 -19.49
C VAL A 84 7.58 14.82 -20.79
N ASP A 85 7.08 15.39 -21.90
CA ASP A 85 7.13 14.76 -23.21
C ASP A 85 8.54 14.88 -23.81
N GLY A 86 9.18 13.75 -24.07
CA GLY A 86 10.50 13.68 -24.69
C GLY A 86 10.49 13.78 -26.21
N SER A 87 9.33 13.94 -26.86
CA SER A 87 9.18 14.00 -28.32
C SER A 87 9.54 15.36 -28.93
N GLY A 88 9.78 16.39 -28.10
CA GLY A 88 9.95 17.77 -28.57
C GLY A 88 8.61 18.47 -28.87
N THR A 89 7.50 17.88 -28.45
CA THR A 89 6.18 18.48 -28.58
C THR A 89 5.89 19.40 -27.40
N PRO A 90 5.43 20.65 -27.62
CA PRO A 90 5.01 21.51 -26.51
C PRO A 90 3.76 20.94 -25.85
N THR A 91 3.70 20.96 -24.53
CA THR A 91 2.49 20.57 -23.79
C THR A 91 1.55 21.76 -23.67
N ARG A 92 0.31 21.61 -24.13
CA ARG A 92 -0.76 22.59 -23.95
C ARG A 92 -1.80 22.05 -22.99
N PHE A 93 -2.10 22.84 -21.95
CA PHE A 93 -3.03 22.43 -20.92
C PHE A 93 -3.81 23.59 -20.34
N ARG A 94 -4.91 23.27 -19.64
CA ARG A 94 -5.69 24.19 -18.82
C ARG A 94 -5.99 23.54 -17.47
N ILE A 95 -5.90 24.32 -16.42
CA ILE A 95 -6.50 23.97 -15.13
C ILE A 95 -7.92 24.55 -15.17
N ARG A 96 -8.91 23.67 -15.15
CA ARG A 96 -10.33 24.02 -15.24
C ARG A 96 -10.90 24.41 -13.90
N GLU A 97 -10.54 23.61 -12.89
CA GLU A 97 -11.00 23.75 -11.53
C GLU A 97 -9.85 23.53 -10.57
N PHE A 98 -9.93 24.18 -9.45
CA PHE A 98 -8.98 24.09 -8.36
C PHE A 98 -9.77 23.99 -7.06
N GLU A 99 -9.48 22.98 -6.26
CA GLU A 99 -10.07 22.77 -4.95
C GLU A 99 -8.98 22.51 -3.92
N THR A 100 -9.21 22.93 -2.69
CA THR A 100 -8.39 22.61 -1.53
C THR A 100 -9.25 21.90 -0.50
N LEU A 101 -8.74 20.81 0.03
CA LEU A 101 -9.40 20.06 1.09
C LEU A 101 -8.51 20.12 2.33
N ASP A 102 -9.05 20.70 3.38
CA ASP A 102 -8.41 20.67 4.70
C ASP A 102 -8.75 19.33 5.38
N LEU A 103 -7.73 18.51 5.55
CA LEU A 103 -7.84 17.19 6.17
C LEU A 103 -7.40 17.20 7.65
N SER A 104 -7.21 18.35 8.26
CA SER A 104 -6.89 18.47 9.68
C SER A 104 -8.05 18.00 10.57
N ASP A 105 -9.29 18.15 10.10
CA ASP A 105 -10.47 17.58 10.74
C ASP A 105 -10.59 16.08 10.42
N GLU A 106 -10.72 15.25 11.46
CA GLU A 106 -10.84 13.80 11.33
C GLU A 106 -12.09 13.39 10.51
N SER A 107 -13.18 14.15 10.59
CA SER A 107 -14.40 13.89 9.82
C SER A 107 -14.21 14.22 8.34
N ALA A 108 -13.59 15.36 8.01
CA ALA A 108 -13.27 15.75 6.64
C ALA A 108 -12.26 14.77 6.02
N ARG A 109 -11.27 14.35 6.79
CA ARG A 109 -10.29 13.32 6.40
C ARG A 109 -10.99 12.00 6.15
N ALA A 110 -11.87 11.57 7.03
CA ALA A 110 -12.69 10.40 6.85
C ALA A 110 -13.52 10.52 5.57
N GLU A 111 -14.26 11.56 5.34
CA GLU A 111 -15.09 11.75 4.15
C GLU A 111 -14.27 11.78 2.84
N TYR A 112 -13.12 12.45 2.84
CA TYR A 112 -12.22 12.51 1.69
C TYR A 112 -11.68 11.14 1.29
N TYR A 113 -11.17 10.39 2.26
CA TYR A 113 -10.61 9.07 1.99
C TYR A 113 -11.67 7.99 1.83
N TRP A 114 -12.88 8.16 2.38
CA TRP A 114 -13.86 7.11 2.64
C TRP A 114 -15.15 7.28 1.84
N GLY A 115 -15.47 8.49 1.41
CA GLY A 115 -16.79 8.84 0.91
C GLY A 115 -17.85 8.80 2.03
N PRO A 116 -19.06 9.26 1.78
CA PRO A 116 -20.10 9.31 2.79
C PRO A 116 -20.58 7.90 3.19
N GLY A 117 -20.44 7.57 4.47
CA GLY A 117 -21.23 6.52 5.10
C GLY A 117 -20.81 5.06 4.88
N PHE A 118 -19.52 4.71 4.89
CA PHE A 118 -19.10 3.32 4.75
C PHE A 118 -19.07 2.54 6.09
N GLU A 119 -20.05 1.69 6.31
CA GLU A 119 -19.99 0.63 7.33
C GLU A 119 -19.53 -0.72 6.78
N THR A 120 -19.65 -0.95 5.47
CA THR A 120 -19.29 -2.24 4.87
C THR A 120 -18.88 -2.07 3.42
N LEU A 121 -17.70 -2.57 3.06
CA LEU A 121 -17.21 -2.60 1.69
C LEU A 121 -17.86 -3.76 0.93
N GLN A 122 -18.53 -3.46 -0.18
CA GLN A 122 -18.91 -4.46 -1.16
C GLN A 122 -17.87 -4.43 -2.29
N LEU A 123 -17.09 -5.49 -2.41
CA LEU A 123 -16.20 -5.64 -3.55
C LEU A 123 -17.04 -5.80 -4.82
N PRO A 124 -16.65 -5.13 -5.92
CA PRO A 124 -17.39 -5.26 -7.18
C PRO A 124 -17.40 -6.72 -7.61
N PRO A 125 -18.53 -7.22 -8.17
CA PRO A 125 -18.57 -8.55 -8.75
C PRO A 125 -17.54 -8.62 -9.88
N THR A 126 -16.69 -9.62 -9.83
CA THR A 126 -15.72 -9.87 -10.90
C THR A 126 -16.49 -10.22 -12.17
N HIS A 127 -16.47 -9.35 -13.17
CA HIS A 127 -16.97 -9.64 -14.50
C HIS A 127 -16.05 -10.66 -15.18
N GLY A 128 -16.39 -11.90 -15.04
CA GLY A 128 -15.68 -13.04 -15.63
C GLY A 128 -16.34 -14.34 -15.21
N ALA A 129 -17.65 -14.47 -15.47
CA ALA A 129 -18.32 -15.76 -15.39
C ALA A 129 -17.64 -16.71 -16.36
N LEU A 130 -16.80 -17.58 -15.87
CA LEU A 130 -16.52 -18.84 -16.54
C LEU A 130 -17.85 -19.60 -16.55
N SER A 131 -18.50 -19.56 -17.69
CA SER A 131 -19.66 -20.38 -17.99
C SER A 131 -19.26 -21.85 -17.87
N GLY A 132 -19.90 -22.59 -16.99
CA GLY A 132 -19.93 -24.04 -17.03
C GLY A 132 -19.78 -24.74 -15.70
N HIS A 133 -20.89 -25.32 -15.30
CA HIS A 133 -21.10 -26.37 -14.31
C HIS A 133 -21.33 -25.95 -12.85
N GLY A 134 -22.53 -26.37 -12.41
CA GLY A 134 -23.15 -26.24 -11.11
C GLY A 134 -22.26 -26.10 -9.90
N GLU A 135 -22.29 -24.92 -9.28
CA GLU A 135 -21.55 -24.63 -8.07
C GLU A 135 -22.29 -25.13 -6.83
N PRO A 136 -21.61 -25.78 -5.88
CA PRO A 136 -22.16 -25.99 -4.55
C PRO A 136 -22.34 -24.61 -3.90
N GLY A 137 -23.49 -24.40 -3.24
CA GLY A 137 -23.96 -23.13 -2.73
C GLY A 137 -22.88 -22.28 -2.06
N LEU A 138 -22.65 -21.12 -2.62
CA LEU A 138 -21.82 -20.07 -2.03
C LEU A 138 -22.39 -19.73 -0.65
N GLY A 139 -21.54 -19.82 0.38
CA GLY A 139 -21.88 -19.30 1.70
C GLY A 139 -22.24 -17.80 1.63
N PRO A 140 -22.81 -17.22 2.71
CA PRO A 140 -23.15 -15.81 2.72
C PRO A 140 -21.91 -14.97 2.37
N PRO A 141 -22.07 -13.87 1.60
CA PRO A 141 -20.94 -13.05 1.16
C PRO A 141 -20.17 -12.56 2.38
N VAL A 142 -18.86 -12.82 2.40
CA VAL A 142 -17.98 -12.31 3.43
C VAL A 142 -17.94 -10.79 3.31
N ARG A 143 -18.27 -10.11 4.41
CA ARG A 143 -18.28 -8.66 4.47
C ARG A 143 -16.95 -8.14 4.98
N ILE A 144 -16.39 -7.16 4.29
CA ILE A 144 -15.23 -6.42 4.75
C ILE A 144 -15.72 -5.18 5.48
N ALA A 145 -15.48 -5.12 6.78
CA ALA A 145 -15.71 -3.92 7.56
C ALA A 145 -14.62 -2.88 7.24
N VAL A 146 -15.02 -1.62 7.14
CA VAL A 146 -14.06 -0.52 6.95
C VAL A 146 -13.98 0.24 8.27
N VAL A 147 -12.76 0.37 8.79
CA VAL A 147 -12.55 1.03 10.08
C VAL A 147 -11.40 2.03 10.02
N PRO A 148 -11.48 3.14 10.77
CA PRO A 148 -10.33 4.01 11.00
C PRO A 148 -9.34 3.30 11.96
N PRO A 149 -8.06 3.74 12.02
CA PRO A 149 -7.09 3.19 12.96
C PRO A 149 -7.58 3.18 14.41
N SER A 150 -8.32 4.21 14.84
CA SER A 150 -8.92 4.29 16.18
C SER A 150 -9.98 3.21 16.46
N GLY A 151 -10.65 2.71 15.42
CA GLY A 151 -11.65 1.64 15.52
C GLY A 151 -11.09 0.22 15.49
N LEU A 152 -9.81 0.07 15.14
CA LEU A 152 -9.18 -1.22 14.88
C LEU A 152 -9.23 -2.17 16.08
N GLY A 153 -8.95 -1.66 17.28
CA GLY A 153 -8.97 -2.46 18.51
C GLY A 153 -10.35 -3.05 18.79
N CYS A 154 -11.39 -2.23 18.69
CA CYS A 154 -12.76 -2.67 18.85
C CYS A 154 -13.15 -3.71 17.79
N ALA A 155 -12.81 -3.45 16.53
CA ALA A 155 -13.12 -4.33 15.43
C ALA A 155 -12.45 -5.70 15.53
N LEU A 156 -11.21 -5.77 16.03
CA LEU A 156 -10.47 -7.03 16.22
C LEU A 156 -10.74 -7.68 17.60
N GLY A 157 -11.28 -6.94 18.56
CA GLY A 157 -11.38 -7.37 19.95
C GLY A 157 -10.00 -7.46 20.63
N LEU A 158 -9.06 -6.61 20.22
CA LEU A 158 -7.71 -6.52 20.75
C LEU A 158 -7.53 -5.21 21.54
N PRO A 159 -6.70 -5.20 22.61
CA PRO A 159 -6.40 -3.99 23.36
C PRO A 159 -5.41 -3.11 22.58
N ILE A 160 -5.84 -2.57 21.45
CA ILE A 160 -5.03 -1.67 20.63
C ILE A 160 -5.08 -0.29 21.25
N HIS A 161 -3.93 0.16 21.73
CA HIS A 161 -3.71 1.54 22.12
C HIS A 161 -2.91 2.20 20.99
N LEU A 162 -3.41 3.34 20.49
CA LEU A 162 -2.71 4.11 19.48
C LEU A 162 -1.42 4.67 20.09
N PRO A 163 -0.23 4.21 19.72
CA PRO A 163 0.99 4.90 20.10
C PRO A 163 1.15 6.11 19.18
N ASP A 164 1.52 7.23 19.77
CA ASP A 164 1.79 8.47 19.02
C ASP A 164 3.10 8.40 18.21
N GLU A 165 3.88 7.35 18.38
CA GLU A 165 5.21 7.30 17.79
C GLU A 165 5.41 6.06 16.91
N SER A 166 5.92 6.32 15.69
CA SER A 166 6.54 5.30 14.85
C SER A 166 7.79 4.74 15.52
N SER A 167 8.11 3.47 15.24
CA SER A 167 9.32 2.79 15.68
C SER A 167 10.58 3.63 15.40
N ALA A 168 11.55 3.59 16.32
CA ALA A 168 12.84 4.25 16.14
C ALA A 168 13.61 3.72 14.91
N LEU A 169 13.40 2.44 14.54
CA LEU A 169 14.00 1.81 13.36
C LEU A 169 13.38 2.32 12.05
N LEU A 170 12.18 2.87 12.11
CA LEU A 170 11.43 3.37 10.97
C LEU A 170 11.56 4.89 10.78
N ARG A 171 12.43 5.56 11.54
CA ARG A 171 12.56 7.03 11.53
C ARG A 171 13.42 7.61 10.41
N ASP A 172 14.08 6.76 9.60
CA ASP A 172 14.87 7.27 8.47
C ASP A 172 13.99 7.39 7.21
N PRO A 173 13.51 8.60 6.88
CA PRO A 173 12.65 8.81 5.73
C PRO A 173 13.34 8.53 4.38
N LEU A 174 14.68 8.47 4.34
CA LEU A 174 15.42 8.20 3.11
C LEU A 174 15.47 6.71 2.77
N THR A 175 15.30 5.85 3.77
CA THR A 175 15.33 4.40 3.60
C THR A 175 13.95 3.76 3.65
N TRP A 176 12.95 4.53 4.00
CA TRP A 176 11.59 4.03 4.18
C TRP A 176 10.84 3.88 2.85
N LYS A 177 10.25 2.70 2.65
CA LYS A 177 9.51 2.34 1.44
C LYS A 177 8.11 1.81 1.69
N MET A 178 7.73 1.57 2.93
CA MET A 178 6.36 1.28 3.32
C MET A 178 5.64 2.60 3.59
N ASP A 179 4.38 2.70 3.17
CA ASP A 179 3.56 3.86 3.52
C ASP A 179 3.51 4.06 5.04
N PRO A 180 3.70 5.28 5.56
CA PRO A 180 3.68 5.56 6.99
C PRO A 180 2.42 5.05 7.70
N ASP A 181 1.26 5.12 7.06
CA ASP A 181 0.02 4.65 7.63
C ASP A 181 -0.01 3.11 7.72
N ASP A 182 0.56 2.40 6.74
CA ASP A 182 0.65 0.94 6.75
C ASP A 182 1.53 0.44 7.87
N ALA A 183 2.72 1.01 8.01
CA ALA A 183 3.63 0.64 9.10
C ALA A 183 3.03 0.93 10.48
N ARG A 184 2.32 2.05 10.62
CA ARG A 184 1.63 2.41 11.86
C ARG A 184 0.56 1.38 12.21
N VAL A 185 -0.26 0.98 11.25
CA VAL A 185 -1.30 -0.05 11.42
C VAL A 185 -0.67 -1.39 11.77
N LEU A 186 0.34 -1.84 11.02
CA LEU A 186 1.04 -3.10 11.30
C LEU A 186 1.68 -3.11 12.68
N SER A 187 2.38 -2.03 13.06
CA SER A 187 2.99 -1.90 14.38
C SER A 187 1.96 -2.00 15.51
N GLN A 188 0.80 -1.36 15.35
CA GLN A 188 -0.29 -1.42 16.34
C GLN A 188 -0.86 -2.83 16.48
N ILE A 189 -1.05 -3.52 15.37
CA ILE A 189 -1.53 -4.92 15.36
C ILE A 189 -0.53 -5.81 16.08
N TYR A 190 0.75 -5.74 15.73
CA TYR A 190 1.78 -6.58 16.34
C TYR A 190 1.95 -6.30 17.84
N ARG A 191 1.89 -5.03 18.26
CA ARG A 191 1.93 -4.66 19.70
C ARG A 191 0.75 -5.22 20.49
N ALA A 192 -0.43 -5.26 19.89
CA ALA A 192 -1.62 -5.78 20.57
C ALA A 192 -1.68 -7.32 20.54
N LEU A 193 -1.28 -7.92 19.43
CA LEU A 193 -1.30 -9.35 19.23
C LEU A 193 -0.15 -10.06 19.96
N GLN A 194 1.04 -9.40 20.06
CA GLN A 194 2.28 -9.98 20.57
C GLN A 194 2.56 -11.37 19.98
N PRO A 195 2.69 -11.47 18.63
CA PRO A 195 2.89 -12.75 17.99
C PRO A 195 4.22 -13.38 18.48
N ARG A 196 4.20 -14.66 18.81
CA ARG A 196 5.42 -15.44 19.06
C ARG A 196 6.02 -16.00 17.79
N ARG A 197 5.18 -16.29 16.80
CA ARG A 197 5.58 -16.82 15.49
C ARG A 197 4.88 -16.03 14.40
N HIS A 198 5.65 -15.41 13.56
CA HIS A 198 5.17 -14.63 12.43
C HIS A 198 5.73 -15.17 11.11
N LEU A 199 4.88 -15.24 10.08
CA LEU A 199 5.29 -15.50 8.70
C LEU A 199 5.12 -14.23 7.87
N GLU A 200 6.15 -13.87 7.11
CA GLU A 200 6.06 -12.82 6.09
C GLU A 200 6.32 -13.44 4.72
N ILE A 201 5.36 -13.28 3.81
CA ILE A 201 5.50 -13.67 2.41
C ILE A 201 5.81 -12.40 1.62
N GLY A 202 7.07 -12.28 1.16
CA GLY A 202 7.61 -11.06 0.56
C GLY A 202 8.51 -10.31 1.55
N THR A 203 9.77 -10.69 1.62
CA THR A 203 10.75 -10.04 2.51
C THR A 203 11.20 -8.68 1.99
N TRP A 204 11.42 -8.60 0.68
CA TRP A 204 12.08 -7.49 0.02
C TRP A 204 13.26 -6.96 0.85
N GLU A 205 13.31 -5.68 1.23
CA GLU A 205 14.37 -5.12 2.08
C GLU A 205 14.21 -5.45 3.58
N GLY A 206 13.05 -5.98 4.01
CA GLY A 206 12.77 -6.42 5.37
C GLY A 206 12.05 -5.39 6.26
N PHE A 207 11.25 -4.50 5.70
CA PHE A 207 10.46 -3.52 6.46
C PHE A 207 9.42 -4.16 7.35
N GLY A 208 8.64 -5.11 6.83
CA GLY A 208 7.64 -5.83 7.61
C GLY A 208 8.28 -6.57 8.77
N VAL A 209 9.42 -7.26 8.51
CA VAL A 209 10.22 -7.93 9.56
C VAL A 209 10.62 -6.98 10.67
N VAL A 210 11.23 -5.84 10.34
CA VAL A 210 11.68 -4.85 11.33
C VAL A 210 10.49 -4.29 12.10
N THR A 211 9.39 -3.96 11.43
CA THR A 211 8.16 -3.46 12.07
C THR A 211 7.60 -4.48 13.06
N CYS A 212 7.61 -5.77 12.70
CA CYS A 212 7.11 -6.83 13.58
C CYS A 212 8.00 -7.01 14.81
N VAL A 213 9.33 -7.10 14.65
CA VAL A 213 10.27 -7.26 15.78
C VAL A 213 10.25 -6.07 16.72
N ASP A 214 10.19 -4.84 16.18
CA ASP A 214 10.10 -3.63 17.03
C ASP A 214 8.83 -3.60 17.88
N ALA A 215 7.73 -4.07 17.33
CA ALA A 215 6.44 -4.12 18.04
C ALA A 215 6.31 -5.35 18.96
N SER A 216 7.00 -6.44 18.67
CA SER A 216 6.98 -7.72 19.40
C SER A 216 8.41 -8.30 19.48
N PRO A 217 9.25 -7.86 20.43
CA PRO A 217 10.69 -8.17 20.46
C PRO A 217 11.04 -9.65 20.59
N ASP A 218 10.14 -10.46 21.13
CA ASP A 218 10.34 -11.91 21.36
C ASP A 218 9.82 -12.78 20.20
N VAL A 219 9.43 -12.17 19.07
CA VAL A 219 8.87 -12.88 17.91
C VAL A 219 9.94 -13.69 17.19
N GLU A 220 9.59 -14.93 16.80
CA GLU A 220 10.32 -15.73 15.81
C GLU A 220 9.71 -15.47 14.43
N ILE A 221 10.51 -14.97 13.49
CA ILE A 221 10.04 -14.66 12.15
C ILE A 221 10.55 -15.70 11.14
N THR A 222 9.62 -16.22 10.37
CA THR A 222 9.92 -16.89 9.10
C THR A 222 9.55 -15.93 7.99
N THR A 223 10.46 -15.65 7.06
CA THR A 223 10.15 -14.81 5.91
C THR A 223 10.62 -15.48 4.63
N ILE A 224 9.82 -15.38 3.57
CA ILE A 224 10.08 -16.00 2.27
C ILE A 224 10.10 -14.95 1.17
N ASN A 225 11.08 -15.04 0.29
CA ASN A 225 11.22 -14.16 -0.88
C ASN A 225 11.71 -14.94 -2.09
N LEU A 226 11.21 -14.57 -3.26
CA LEU A 226 11.79 -15.06 -4.51
C LEU A 226 13.25 -14.58 -4.61
N PRO A 227 14.22 -15.44 -4.92
CA PRO A 227 15.62 -15.04 -5.06
C PRO A 227 15.80 -13.88 -6.04
N ASP A 228 16.81 -13.04 -5.79
CA ASP A 228 17.13 -11.92 -6.67
C ASP A 228 17.41 -12.40 -8.10
N GLY A 229 16.76 -11.76 -9.08
CA GLY A 229 16.92 -12.07 -10.49
C GLY A 229 16.13 -13.29 -10.99
N GLU A 230 15.42 -13.98 -10.12
CA GLU A 230 14.56 -15.10 -10.52
C GLU A 230 13.15 -14.65 -10.92
N VAL A 231 12.45 -15.53 -11.60
CA VAL A 231 11.05 -15.36 -12.03
C VAL A 231 10.25 -16.49 -11.38
N SER A 232 9.14 -16.14 -10.75
CA SER A 232 8.24 -17.11 -10.14
C SER A 232 7.63 -18.05 -11.19
N SER A 233 7.06 -19.15 -10.74
CA SER A 233 6.31 -20.09 -11.60
C SER A 233 5.11 -19.45 -12.32
N SER A 234 4.59 -18.34 -11.78
CA SER A 234 3.54 -17.54 -12.40
C SER A 234 4.04 -16.48 -13.41
N GLY A 235 5.37 -16.42 -13.64
CA GLY A 235 5.98 -15.45 -14.55
C GLY A 235 6.23 -14.06 -13.93
N THR A 236 6.09 -13.91 -12.62
CA THR A 236 6.36 -12.65 -11.91
C THR A 236 7.86 -12.58 -11.54
N PRO A 237 8.61 -11.56 -12.01
CA PRO A 237 10.01 -11.41 -11.63
C PRO A 237 10.16 -10.99 -10.17
N SER A 238 11.31 -11.30 -9.56
CA SER A 238 11.70 -10.77 -8.26
C SER A 238 11.78 -9.25 -8.33
N TYR A 239 11.29 -8.59 -7.27
CA TYR A 239 11.36 -7.12 -7.21
C TYR A 239 12.76 -6.70 -6.76
N PRO A 240 13.48 -5.87 -7.54
CA PRO A 240 14.82 -5.44 -7.16
C PRO A 240 14.76 -4.51 -5.94
N GLY A 241 15.64 -4.72 -4.98
CA GLY A 241 15.83 -3.77 -3.88
C GLY A 241 16.34 -2.41 -4.37
N ALA A 242 16.07 -1.37 -3.61
CA ALA A 242 16.42 0.01 -4.00
C ALA A 242 17.91 0.27 -4.16
N GLY A 243 18.76 -0.56 -3.55
CA GLY A 243 20.23 -0.44 -3.62
C GLY A 243 20.86 -1.17 -4.81
N GLY A 244 20.07 -1.93 -5.60
CA GLY A 244 20.62 -2.90 -6.55
C GLY A 244 21.45 -4.01 -5.86
N PRO A 245 22.01 -4.95 -6.61
CA PRO A 245 22.93 -5.90 -6.05
C PRO A 245 24.17 -5.15 -5.54
N THR A 246 24.32 -5.10 -4.22
CA THR A 246 25.55 -4.57 -3.61
C THR A 246 26.61 -5.65 -3.63
N ASP A 247 27.88 -5.30 -3.76
CA ASP A 247 29.03 -6.22 -3.69
C ASP A 247 29.10 -7.03 -2.36
N ALA A 248 28.20 -6.74 -1.41
CA ALA A 248 28.12 -7.32 -0.07
C ALA A 248 26.98 -8.34 0.12
N GLY A 249 26.26 -8.75 -0.92
CA GLY A 249 25.19 -9.74 -0.83
C GLY A 249 23.81 -9.23 -1.25
N SER A 250 22.82 -10.12 -1.20
CA SER A 250 21.44 -9.84 -1.59
C SER A 250 20.84 -8.63 -0.84
N SER A 251 20.08 -7.80 -1.55
CA SER A 251 19.29 -6.72 -0.95
C SER A 251 18.15 -7.25 -0.08
N ILE A 252 17.73 -8.50 -0.31
CA ILE A 252 16.65 -9.16 0.43
C ILE A 252 16.98 -9.18 1.92
N GLY A 253 16.12 -8.56 2.74
CA GLY A 253 16.29 -8.52 4.18
C GLY A 253 17.44 -7.65 4.68
N ARG A 254 17.91 -6.71 3.88
CA ARG A 254 19.01 -5.80 4.24
C ARG A 254 18.79 -5.10 5.58
N LEU A 255 17.58 -4.61 5.83
CA LEU A 255 17.25 -3.82 7.01
C LEU A 255 17.35 -4.62 8.30
N TYR A 256 16.71 -5.79 8.38
CA TYR A 256 16.78 -6.59 9.60
C TYR A 256 18.20 -7.13 9.86
N ARG A 257 18.99 -7.38 8.81
CA ARG A 257 20.42 -7.75 8.98
C ARG A 257 21.24 -6.58 9.52
N GLN A 258 21.04 -5.37 9.01
CA GLN A 258 21.69 -4.15 9.51
C GLN A 258 21.30 -3.83 10.97
N ALA A 259 20.04 -4.13 11.34
CA ALA A 259 19.56 -4.00 12.70
C ALA A 259 20.04 -5.11 13.65
N GLY A 260 20.82 -6.09 13.18
CA GLY A 260 21.33 -7.20 14.01
C GLY A 260 20.27 -8.24 14.38
N LEU A 261 19.14 -8.30 13.67
CA LEU A 261 17.99 -9.17 13.99
C LEU A 261 18.09 -10.58 13.36
N GLY A 262 19.21 -10.91 12.74
CA GLY A 262 19.37 -12.18 12.00
C GLY A 262 19.15 -13.45 12.83
N SER A 263 19.32 -13.43 14.14
CA SER A 263 19.06 -14.57 15.02
C SER A 263 17.58 -14.88 15.24
N GLN A 264 16.70 -13.90 15.03
CA GLN A 264 15.24 -14.02 15.17
C GLN A 264 14.56 -14.32 13.83
N VAL A 265 15.29 -14.25 12.72
CA VAL A 265 14.73 -14.31 11.37
C VAL A 265 15.25 -15.54 10.62
N ARG A 266 14.32 -16.42 10.26
CA ARG A 266 14.55 -17.50 9.31
C ARG A 266 14.19 -17.04 7.90
N GLN A 267 15.20 -16.67 7.10
CA GLN A 267 15.01 -16.30 5.69
C GLN A 267 14.92 -17.54 4.82
N ILE A 268 13.87 -17.64 4.01
CA ILE A 268 13.70 -18.65 2.97
C ILE A 268 13.78 -17.93 1.61
N LEU A 269 14.65 -18.44 0.73
CA LEU A 269 14.76 -17.96 -0.65
C LEU A 269 14.11 -18.99 -1.58
N ALA A 270 12.85 -18.74 -1.94
CA ALA A 270 12.06 -19.62 -2.79
C ALA A 270 10.86 -18.88 -3.39
N ASP A 271 10.26 -19.46 -4.42
CA ASP A 271 8.95 -19.07 -4.93
C ASP A 271 7.86 -19.49 -3.92
N SER A 272 7.14 -18.54 -3.33
CA SER A 272 6.08 -18.80 -2.36
C SER A 272 4.96 -19.68 -2.92
N THR A 273 4.67 -19.55 -4.21
CA THR A 273 3.61 -20.33 -4.87
C THR A 273 3.96 -21.82 -5.05
N ALA A 274 5.24 -22.17 -4.97
CA ALA A 274 5.75 -23.52 -5.05
C ALA A 274 6.32 -24.03 -3.71
N TRP A 275 6.39 -23.18 -2.70
CA TRP A 275 6.96 -23.53 -1.41
C TRP A 275 6.08 -24.50 -0.63
N THR A 276 6.70 -25.58 -0.15
CA THR A 276 6.05 -26.51 0.77
C THR A 276 6.55 -26.25 2.18
N PRO A 277 5.70 -25.72 3.10
CA PRO A 277 6.08 -25.47 4.47
C PRO A 277 6.49 -26.75 5.22
N ASP A 278 7.56 -26.66 6.00
CA ASP A 278 8.02 -27.70 6.92
C ASP A 278 7.44 -27.57 8.34
N VAL A 279 6.35 -26.79 8.46
CA VAL A 279 5.62 -26.54 9.69
C VAL A 279 4.15 -27.00 9.56
N PRO A 280 3.49 -27.36 10.67
CA PRO A 280 2.10 -27.77 10.64
C PRO A 280 1.15 -26.61 10.29
N GLU A 281 -0.06 -26.96 9.87
CA GLU A 281 -1.16 -25.99 9.76
C GLU A 281 -1.43 -25.32 11.11
N GLY A 282 -1.81 -24.04 11.07
CA GLY A 282 -2.05 -23.27 12.28
C GLY A 282 -0.79 -22.96 13.10
N HIS A 283 0.39 -22.97 12.48
CA HIS A 283 1.66 -22.76 13.18
C HIS A 283 1.88 -21.30 13.60
N PHE A 284 1.46 -20.33 12.79
CA PHE A 284 1.78 -18.92 13.00
C PHE A 284 0.66 -18.17 13.71
N ASP A 285 1.01 -17.23 14.57
CA ASP A 285 0.09 -16.30 15.22
C ASP A 285 -0.39 -15.22 14.25
N SER A 286 0.49 -14.80 13.34
CA SER A 286 0.19 -13.86 12.28
C SER A 286 0.93 -14.19 10.99
N VAL A 287 0.32 -13.83 9.85
CA VAL A 287 0.92 -13.95 8.52
C VAL A 287 0.73 -12.64 7.78
N LEU A 288 1.81 -12.05 7.25
CA LEU A 288 1.77 -10.93 6.33
C LEU A 288 1.94 -11.44 4.89
N VAL A 289 1.00 -11.11 4.02
CA VAL A 289 1.05 -11.38 2.58
C VAL A 289 1.41 -10.08 1.88
N ASP A 290 2.68 -9.94 1.51
CA ASP A 290 3.28 -8.77 0.87
C ASP A 290 4.31 -9.18 -0.20
N GLY A 291 4.02 -10.26 -0.90
CA GLY A 291 4.87 -10.83 -1.94
C GLY A 291 4.59 -10.25 -3.33
N GLY A 292 4.55 -11.12 -4.33
CA GLY A 292 4.19 -10.70 -5.69
C GLY A 292 2.73 -10.27 -5.80
N HIS A 293 2.47 -9.13 -6.46
CA HIS A 293 1.16 -8.50 -6.51
C HIS A 293 0.26 -8.98 -7.67
N SER A 294 0.69 -9.97 -8.46
CA SER A 294 -0.20 -10.54 -9.48
C SER A 294 -1.35 -11.30 -8.81
N THR A 295 -2.54 -11.26 -9.42
CA THR A 295 -3.73 -11.95 -8.90
C THR A 295 -3.46 -13.42 -8.55
N ALA A 296 -2.68 -14.13 -9.38
CA ALA A 296 -2.38 -15.54 -9.18
C ALA A 296 -1.47 -15.79 -7.96
N VAL A 297 -0.43 -14.95 -7.79
CA VAL A 297 0.50 -15.06 -6.64
C VAL A 297 -0.25 -14.73 -5.36
N VAL A 298 -0.95 -13.61 -5.30
CA VAL A 298 -1.72 -13.22 -4.10
C VAL A 298 -2.77 -14.26 -3.74
N ALA A 299 -3.46 -14.85 -4.72
CA ALA A 299 -4.43 -15.91 -4.45
C ALA A 299 -3.78 -17.16 -3.85
N SER A 300 -2.60 -17.57 -4.37
CA SER A 300 -1.82 -18.69 -3.82
C SER A 300 -1.35 -18.40 -2.40
N ASP A 301 -0.76 -17.22 -2.17
CA ASP A 301 -0.23 -16.81 -0.88
C ASP A 301 -1.34 -16.64 0.17
N SER A 302 -2.53 -16.19 -0.26
CA SER A 302 -3.72 -16.09 0.62
C SER A 302 -4.20 -17.46 1.11
N LEU A 303 -4.24 -18.46 0.22
CA LEU A 303 -4.58 -19.84 0.60
C LEU A 303 -3.53 -20.43 1.55
N LEU A 304 -2.27 -20.20 1.28
CA LEU A 304 -1.17 -20.62 2.14
C LEU A 304 -1.27 -19.97 3.53
N ALA A 305 -1.48 -18.65 3.57
CA ALA A 305 -1.63 -17.87 4.80
C ALA A 305 -2.83 -18.37 5.64
N ALA A 306 -4.00 -18.55 5.02
CA ALA A 306 -5.20 -19.06 5.70
C ALA A 306 -4.96 -20.44 6.34
N ARG A 307 -4.19 -21.31 5.70
CA ARG A 307 -3.84 -22.63 6.22
C ARG A 307 -2.84 -22.58 7.36
N LEU A 308 -1.85 -21.70 7.26
CA LEU A 308 -0.72 -21.65 8.20
C LEU A 308 -0.97 -20.79 9.45
N VAL A 309 -1.90 -19.84 9.39
CA VAL A 309 -2.28 -19.04 10.56
C VAL A 309 -3.13 -19.90 11.51
N ARG A 310 -2.90 -19.77 12.83
CA ARG A 310 -3.69 -20.51 13.83
C ARG A 310 -5.12 -19.98 13.95
N PRO A 311 -6.06 -20.76 14.50
CA PRO A 311 -7.36 -20.25 14.91
C PRO A 311 -7.22 -19.01 15.83
N GLY A 312 -7.99 -17.96 15.55
CA GLY A 312 -7.89 -16.67 16.23
C GLY A 312 -6.66 -15.82 15.88
N GLY A 313 -5.76 -16.33 15.02
CA GLY A 313 -4.62 -15.57 14.48
C GLY A 313 -5.03 -14.65 13.34
N LEU A 314 -4.10 -13.82 12.87
CA LEU A 314 -4.35 -12.78 11.88
C LEU A 314 -3.60 -13.04 10.57
N VAL A 315 -4.29 -12.87 9.45
CA VAL A 315 -3.67 -12.69 8.14
C VAL A 315 -3.80 -11.22 7.75
N LEU A 316 -2.70 -10.64 7.29
CA LEU A 316 -2.59 -9.25 6.90
C LEU A 316 -2.23 -9.22 5.42
N TRP A 317 -2.98 -8.51 4.59
CA TRP A 317 -2.67 -8.31 3.17
C TRP A 317 -2.27 -6.87 2.95
N HIS A 318 -1.07 -6.67 2.43
CA HIS A 318 -0.58 -5.36 2.02
C HIS A 318 -1.08 -4.99 0.62
N ASP A 319 -0.95 -3.72 0.24
CA ASP A 319 -1.41 -3.16 -1.05
C ASP A 319 -2.92 -3.30 -1.34
N PHE A 320 -3.73 -3.62 -0.35
CA PHE A 320 -5.17 -3.69 -0.51
C PHE A 320 -5.79 -2.28 -0.45
N CYS A 321 -6.14 -1.74 -1.60
CA CYS A 321 -6.90 -0.49 -1.67
C CYS A 321 -7.92 -0.54 -2.82
N PRO A 322 -9.23 -0.74 -2.52
CA PRO A 322 -10.28 -0.87 -3.53
C PRO A 322 -10.82 0.47 -4.04
N LEU A 323 -10.18 1.59 -3.69
CA LEU A 323 -10.56 2.90 -4.22
C LEU A 323 -10.28 2.99 -5.71
N GLU A 324 -11.28 3.40 -6.49
CA GLU A 324 -11.20 3.45 -7.94
C GLU A 324 -9.98 4.24 -8.45
N ARG A 325 -9.69 5.38 -7.81
CA ARG A 325 -8.50 6.19 -8.15
C ARG A 325 -7.19 5.42 -7.99
N VAL A 326 -7.06 4.62 -6.92
CA VAL A 326 -5.87 3.81 -6.68
C VAL A 326 -5.81 2.64 -7.67
N LEU A 327 -6.94 1.98 -7.92
CA LEU A 327 -7.03 0.90 -8.88
C LEU A 327 -6.70 1.34 -10.31
N ARG A 328 -6.91 2.61 -10.66
CA ARG A 328 -6.49 3.15 -11.97
C ARG A 328 -4.98 3.31 -12.09
N GLN A 329 -4.27 3.56 -11.00
CA GLN A 329 -2.86 3.93 -10.98
C GLN A 329 -1.93 2.81 -10.51
N SER A 330 -2.40 1.89 -9.64
CA SER A 330 -1.61 0.85 -9.02
C SER A 330 -1.94 -0.54 -9.55
N ASP A 331 -1.00 -1.15 -10.28
CA ASP A 331 -1.09 -2.55 -10.70
C ASP A 331 -1.07 -3.49 -9.49
N ALA A 332 -0.30 -3.14 -8.45
CA ALA A 332 -0.22 -3.89 -7.22
C ALA A 332 -1.60 -3.98 -6.55
N SER A 333 -2.22 -2.83 -6.26
CA SER A 333 -3.55 -2.81 -5.63
C SER A 333 -4.62 -3.48 -6.50
N ARG A 334 -4.56 -3.35 -7.84
CA ARG A 334 -5.48 -4.08 -8.73
C ARG A 334 -5.36 -5.59 -8.56
N GLY A 335 -4.14 -6.10 -8.56
CA GLY A 335 -3.90 -7.54 -8.42
C GLY A 335 -4.33 -8.07 -7.07
N VAL A 336 -4.00 -7.36 -5.98
CA VAL A 336 -4.39 -7.73 -4.61
C VAL A 336 -5.92 -7.69 -4.44
N VAL A 337 -6.57 -6.59 -4.79
CA VAL A 337 -8.04 -6.45 -4.66
C VAL A 337 -8.77 -7.51 -5.49
N ARG A 338 -8.28 -7.79 -6.69
CA ARG A 338 -8.87 -8.82 -7.54
C ARG A 338 -8.70 -10.22 -6.93
N ALA A 339 -7.51 -10.56 -6.45
CA ALA A 339 -7.24 -11.85 -5.79
C ALA A 339 -8.15 -12.07 -4.58
N ILE A 340 -8.31 -11.03 -3.74
CA ILE A 340 -9.20 -11.08 -2.59
C ILE A 340 -10.66 -11.24 -3.03
N SER A 341 -11.12 -10.46 -4.01
CA SER A 341 -12.51 -10.53 -4.51
C SER A 341 -12.85 -11.90 -5.08
N GLU A 342 -11.96 -12.50 -5.87
CA GLU A 342 -12.14 -13.81 -6.47
C GLU A 342 -11.96 -14.96 -5.46
N GLY A 343 -11.15 -14.73 -4.43
CA GLY A 343 -10.81 -15.72 -3.41
C GLY A 343 -11.81 -15.83 -2.26
N LEU A 344 -12.38 -14.71 -1.83
CA LEU A 344 -13.31 -14.65 -0.68
C LEU A 344 -14.44 -15.69 -0.72
N PRO A 345 -15.09 -15.98 -1.86
CA PRO A 345 -16.08 -17.03 -1.93
C PRO A 345 -15.56 -18.43 -1.59
N ARG A 346 -14.26 -18.66 -1.70
CA ARG A 346 -13.63 -19.98 -1.51
C ARG A 346 -13.05 -20.15 -0.10
N TRP A 347 -12.38 -19.13 0.42
CA TRP A 347 -11.68 -19.21 1.70
C TRP A 347 -12.15 -18.17 2.73
N GLY A 348 -13.06 -17.28 2.36
CA GLY A 348 -13.56 -16.25 3.28
C GLY A 348 -14.26 -16.80 4.52
N SER A 349 -14.84 -18.00 4.43
CA SER A 349 -15.44 -18.70 5.58
C SER A 349 -14.42 -19.14 6.64
N GLU A 350 -13.13 -19.16 6.31
CA GLU A 350 -12.05 -19.41 7.26
C GLU A 350 -11.84 -18.22 8.23
N PHE A 351 -12.42 -17.05 7.89
CA PHE A 351 -12.29 -15.83 8.67
C PHE A 351 -13.62 -15.41 9.26
N ASP A 352 -13.65 -15.18 10.57
CA ASP A 352 -14.84 -14.64 11.26
C ASP A 352 -14.92 -13.10 11.16
N ARG A 353 -13.80 -12.44 10.81
CA ARG A 353 -13.72 -11.00 10.59
C ARG A 353 -12.77 -10.67 9.44
N MET A 354 -13.23 -9.76 8.59
CA MET A 354 -12.42 -9.14 7.55
C MET A 354 -12.53 -7.62 7.72
N ILE A 355 -11.40 -6.93 7.82
CA ILE A 355 -11.34 -5.52 8.19
C ILE A 355 -10.34 -4.81 7.28
N TRP A 356 -10.78 -3.77 6.59
CA TRP A 356 -9.88 -2.86 5.91
C TRP A 356 -9.66 -1.64 6.78
N VAL A 357 -8.40 -1.37 7.13
CA VAL A 357 -8.01 -0.22 7.95
C VAL A 357 -7.62 0.93 7.04
N ARG A 358 -8.34 2.02 7.10
CA ARG A 358 -8.07 3.20 6.27
C ARG A 358 -7.51 4.33 7.14
N PRO A 359 -6.59 5.14 6.61
CA PRO A 359 -6.18 5.29 5.21
C PRO A 359 -5.13 4.30 4.71
N SER A 360 -4.77 3.27 5.48
CA SER A 360 -3.74 2.30 5.08
C SER A 360 -4.18 1.39 3.92
N TYR A 361 -3.20 0.73 3.33
CA TYR A 361 -3.41 -0.32 2.32
C TYR A 361 -3.43 -1.72 2.96
N VAL A 362 -3.80 -1.83 4.25
CA VAL A 362 -3.78 -3.09 5.00
C VAL A 362 -5.20 -3.64 5.17
N LEU A 363 -5.45 -4.82 4.60
CA LEU A 363 -6.61 -5.65 4.89
C LEU A 363 -6.23 -6.69 5.94
N ILE A 364 -7.10 -6.96 6.88
CA ILE A 364 -6.89 -7.91 7.98
C ILE A 364 -8.00 -8.95 7.96
N GLY A 365 -7.61 -10.23 8.05
CA GLY A 365 -8.50 -11.34 8.32
C GLY A 365 -8.19 -11.98 9.67
N ARG A 366 -9.18 -12.14 10.55
CA ARG A 366 -9.03 -12.95 11.75
C ARG A 366 -9.55 -14.36 11.47
N ARG A 367 -8.68 -15.38 11.60
CA ARG A 367 -9.09 -16.76 11.40
C ARG A 367 -10.14 -17.16 12.44
N ALA A 368 -11.20 -17.82 12.00
CA ALA A 368 -12.23 -18.39 12.87
C ALA A 368 -11.63 -19.38 13.89
N SER A 369 -12.20 -19.40 15.08
CA SER A 369 -11.73 -20.24 16.21
C SER A 369 -12.19 -21.68 16.07
#